data_e9a06ae4c7f2d7caa3fe25706906d3f6
#
_entry.id   e9a06ae4c7f2d7caa3fe25706906d3f6
#
_cell.length_a   1.000
_cell.length_b   1.000
_cell.length_c   1.000
_cell.angle_alpha   90.00
_cell.angle_beta   90.00
_cell.angle_gamma   90.00
#
_symmetry.space_group_name_H-M   'P 1'
#
loop_
_entity.id
_entity.type
_entity.pdbx_description
1 polymer ?
#
loop_
_entity_poly.entity_id
_entity_poly.type
_entity_poly.pdbx_seq_one_letter_code
_entity_poly.pdbx_strand_id
1 'polypeptide(L)'
;MKPVALIARLLLGITFLAFGLDFFLHFISSTVPFPGLSNRADDYLSALSRAAYFFPILKALEIIGGLGLLINRYTALFAAGLFPVTLNIFLFDVFLGYQLLPLGVAMILCNAALLYAYRRYYKFLFTVRPAL
;
A
#
# COMPACT_ATOMS: atom_id res chain seq x y z
N MET A 1 18.27 -11.89 -5.42
CA MET A 1 16.89 -11.50 -5.03
C MET A 1 16.77 -11.04 -3.58
N LYS A 2 17.55 -11.64 -2.66
CA LYS A 2 17.46 -11.25 -1.24
C LYS A 2 17.68 -9.76 -0.98
N PRO A 3 18.71 -9.09 -1.56
CA PRO A 3 18.87 -7.66 -1.31
C PRO A 3 17.74 -6.81 -1.90
N VAL A 4 17.20 -7.22 -3.06
CA VAL A 4 16.06 -6.51 -3.67
C VAL A 4 14.82 -6.67 -2.80
N ALA A 5 14.57 -7.88 -2.29
CA ALA A 5 13.43 -8.14 -1.42
C ALA A 5 13.55 -7.35 -0.11
N LEU A 6 14.74 -7.28 0.46
CA LEU A 6 14.97 -6.52 1.69
C LEU A 6 14.67 -5.04 1.48
N ILE A 7 15.21 -4.45 0.42
CA ILE A 7 15.00 -3.04 0.12
C ILE A 7 13.52 -2.77 -0.15
N ALA A 8 12.88 -3.60 -0.98
CA ALA A 8 11.47 -3.43 -1.31
C ALA A 8 10.60 -3.55 -0.05
N ARG A 9 10.91 -4.51 0.81
CA ARG A 9 10.18 -4.73 2.06
C ARG A 9 10.26 -3.52 2.98
N LEU A 10 11.48 -3.00 3.16
CA LEU A 10 11.68 -1.84 4.04
C LEU A 10 11.03 -0.58 3.47
N LEU A 11 11.21 -0.32 2.18
CA LEU A 11 10.63 0.86 1.54
C LEU A 11 9.11 0.84 1.59
N LEU A 12 8.52 -0.28 1.21
CA LEU A 12 7.06 -0.41 1.20
C LEU A 12 6.50 -0.37 2.62
N GLY A 13 7.16 -1.03 3.56
CA GLY A 13 6.73 -1.04 4.96
C GLY A 13 6.77 0.34 5.59
N ILE A 14 7.86 1.08 5.37
CA ILE A 14 7.98 2.45 5.88
C ILE A 14 6.91 3.34 5.27
N THR A 15 6.67 3.22 3.97
CA THR A 15 5.67 4.04 3.27
C THR A 15 4.27 3.80 3.83
N PHE A 16 3.86 2.55 3.95
CA PHE A 16 2.53 2.23 4.46
C PHE A 16 2.40 2.62 5.94
N LEU A 17 3.41 2.36 6.75
CA LEU A 17 3.35 2.73 8.15
C LEU A 17 3.27 4.25 8.31
N ALA A 18 4.10 4.99 7.59
CA ALA A 18 4.12 6.45 7.68
C ALA A 18 2.79 7.07 7.25
N PHE A 19 2.27 6.67 6.09
CA PHE A 19 1.01 7.24 5.61
C PHE A 19 -0.20 6.74 6.39
N GLY A 20 -0.16 5.50 6.89
CA GLY A 20 -1.22 5.01 7.76
C GLY A 20 -1.28 5.77 9.08
N LEU A 21 -0.13 5.98 9.72
CA LEU A 21 -0.05 6.76 10.96
C LEU A 21 -0.40 8.22 10.72
N ASP A 22 -0.03 8.78 9.56
CA ASP A 22 -0.32 10.17 9.24
C ASP A 22 -1.83 10.46 9.24
N PHE A 23 -2.63 9.50 8.81
CA PHE A 23 -4.09 9.66 8.82
C PHE A 23 -4.61 9.94 10.24
N PHE A 24 -4.05 9.25 11.24
CA PHE A 24 -4.49 9.41 12.62
C PHE A 24 -3.77 10.53 13.36
N LEU A 25 -2.48 10.76 13.04
CA LEU A 25 -1.62 11.69 13.79
C LEU A 25 -1.33 12.99 13.05
N HIS A 26 -1.57 13.04 11.74
CA HIS A 26 -1.37 14.23 10.89
C HIS A 26 0.03 14.84 10.93
N PHE A 27 1.08 14.00 11.11
CA PHE A 27 2.44 14.54 11.23
C PHE A 27 3.07 14.86 9.87
N ILE A 28 2.76 14.10 8.83
CA ILE A 28 3.27 14.38 7.47
C ILE A 28 2.47 15.51 6.84
N SER A 29 1.15 15.44 6.92
CA SER A 29 0.28 16.42 6.30
C SER A 29 0.39 17.80 6.93
N SER A 30 0.85 17.89 8.19
CA SER A 30 1.06 19.16 8.85
C SER A 30 2.44 19.77 8.60
N THR A 31 3.44 18.95 8.19
CA THR A 31 4.83 19.40 8.03
C THR A 31 5.29 19.44 6.58
N VAL A 32 4.72 18.59 5.72
CA VAL A 32 5.11 18.51 4.30
C VAL A 32 3.94 18.98 3.44
N PRO A 33 4.13 20.04 2.64
CA PRO A 33 3.05 20.46 1.74
C PRO A 33 2.87 19.44 0.62
N PHE A 34 1.63 19.01 0.41
CA PHE A 34 1.29 18.15 -0.70
C PHE A 34 0.85 18.95 -1.91
N PRO A 35 1.11 18.50 -3.14
CA PRO A 35 0.62 19.18 -4.33
C PRO A 35 -0.92 19.19 -4.35
N GLY A 36 -1.49 20.25 -4.92
CA GLY A 36 -2.94 20.35 -5.09
C GLY A 36 -3.48 19.22 -5.96
N LEU A 37 -4.64 18.72 -5.61
CA LEU A 37 -5.30 17.66 -6.35
C LEU A 37 -6.25 18.25 -7.39
N SER A 38 -6.48 17.53 -8.48
CA SER A 38 -7.50 17.88 -9.46
C SER A 38 -8.88 17.78 -8.83
N ASN A 39 -9.90 18.43 -9.43
CA ASN A 39 -11.26 18.33 -8.94
C ASN A 39 -11.76 16.88 -8.92
N ARG A 40 -11.40 16.10 -9.93
CA ARG A 40 -11.80 14.69 -10.00
C ARG A 40 -11.19 13.88 -8.87
N ALA A 41 -9.90 14.11 -8.56
CA ALA A 41 -9.22 13.43 -7.47
C ALA A 41 -9.84 13.81 -6.13
N ASP A 42 -10.11 15.09 -5.94
CA ASP A 42 -10.71 15.61 -4.71
C ASP A 42 -12.11 15.03 -4.50
N ASP A 43 -12.93 14.98 -5.56
CA ASP A 43 -14.26 14.38 -5.49
C ASP A 43 -14.20 12.91 -5.11
N TYR A 44 -13.27 12.17 -5.69
CA TYR A 44 -13.07 10.74 -5.37
C TYR A 44 -12.72 10.55 -3.91
N LEU A 45 -11.72 11.28 -3.42
CA LEU A 45 -11.28 11.15 -2.02
C LEU A 45 -12.36 11.62 -1.05
N SER A 46 -13.09 12.69 -1.39
CA SER A 46 -14.19 13.18 -0.55
C SER A 46 -15.30 12.16 -0.43
N ALA A 47 -15.64 11.48 -1.54
CA ALA A 47 -16.67 10.44 -1.51
C ALA A 47 -16.26 9.26 -0.62
N LEU A 48 -14.99 8.84 -0.69
CA LEU A 48 -14.48 7.78 0.19
C LEU A 48 -14.46 8.21 1.64
N SER A 49 -14.12 9.47 1.89
CA SER A 49 -14.07 10.04 3.23
C SER A 49 -15.45 10.09 3.89
N ARG A 50 -16.51 10.32 3.09
CA ARG A 50 -17.88 10.33 3.59
C ARG A 50 -18.39 8.96 3.99
N ALA A 51 -17.79 7.89 3.48
CA ALA A 51 -18.05 6.53 3.95
C ALA A 51 -17.30 6.31 5.27
N ALA A 52 -17.87 6.70 6.37
CA ALA A 52 -17.22 6.88 7.68
C ALA A 52 -16.25 5.76 8.10
N TYR A 53 -16.43 4.54 7.60
CA TYR A 53 -15.61 3.39 7.97
C TYR A 53 -14.41 3.16 7.03
N PHE A 54 -14.43 3.70 5.82
CA PHE A 54 -13.49 3.27 4.76
C PHE A 54 -12.04 3.61 5.10
N PHE A 55 -11.74 4.87 5.33
CA PHE A 55 -10.37 5.28 5.60
C PHE A 55 -9.84 4.76 6.94
N PRO A 56 -10.59 4.80 8.04
CA PRO A 56 -10.07 4.22 9.30
C PRO A 56 -9.66 2.77 9.17
N ILE A 57 -10.47 1.94 8.53
CA ILE A 57 -10.15 0.51 8.34
C ILE A 57 -8.98 0.35 7.39
N LEU A 58 -8.99 1.06 6.25
CA LEU A 58 -7.91 1.00 5.29
C LEU A 58 -6.57 1.41 5.93
N LYS A 59 -6.57 2.51 6.68
CA LYS A 59 -5.34 3.00 7.30
C LYS A 59 -4.87 2.08 8.43
N ALA A 60 -5.77 1.46 9.15
CA ALA A 60 -5.40 0.43 10.12
C ALA A 60 -4.71 -0.75 9.44
N LEU A 61 -5.23 -1.20 8.30
CA LEU A 61 -4.60 -2.26 7.52
C LEU A 61 -3.22 -1.85 7.00
N GLU A 62 -3.06 -0.61 6.57
CA GLU A 62 -1.77 -0.09 6.14
C GLU A 62 -0.75 -0.08 7.28
N ILE A 63 -1.16 0.30 8.47
CA ILE A 63 -0.29 0.31 9.66
C ILE A 63 0.13 -1.12 10.01
N ILE A 64 -0.82 -2.03 10.11
CA ILE A 64 -0.55 -3.42 10.45
C ILE A 64 0.34 -4.06 9.39
N GLY A 65 0.01 -3.87 8.12
CA GLY A 65 0.80 -4.41 7.02
C GLY A 65 2.20 -3.83 6.97
N GLY A 66 2.31 -2.52 7.16
CA GLY A 66 3.61 -1.84 7.17
C GLY A 66 4.49 -2.34 8.30
N LEU A 67 3.94 -2.49 9.51
CA LEU A 67 4.68 -3.06 10.63
C LEU A 67 5.12 -4.49 10.34
N GLY A 68 4.22 -5.32 9.81
CA GLY A 68 4.54 -6.70 9.46
C GLY A 68 5.69 -6.79 8.47
N LEU A 69 5.68 -5.93 7.45
CA LEU A 69 6.76 -5.87 6.48
C LEU A 69 8.09 -5.45 7.11
N LEU A 70 8.06 -4.46 8.00
CA LEU A 70 9.28 -3.96 8.65
C LEU A 70 9.92 -4.99 9.56
N ILE A 71 9.12 -5.70 10.35
CA ILE A 71 9.63 -6.70 11.29
C ILE A 71 9.76 -8.10 10.66
N ASN A 72 9.44 -8.22 9.39
CA ASN A 72 9.50 -9.48 8.63
C ASN A 72 8.63 -10.58 9.26
N ARG A 73 7.41 -10.21 9.63
CA ARG A 73 6.40 -11.14 10.15
C ARG A 73 5.24 -11.20 9.19
N TYR A 74 4.87 -12.41 8.77
CA TYR A 74 3.79 -12.62 7.80
C TYR A 74 3.98 -11.82 6.51
N THR A 75 5.24 -11.68 6.08
CA THR A 75 5.60 -10.84 4.94
C THR A 75 4.85 -11.22 3.67
N ALA A 76 4.75 -12.52 3.38
CA ALA A 76 4.04 -12.99 2.19
C ALA A 76 2.56 -12.62 2.26
N LEU A 77 1.94 -12.79 3.43
CA LEU A 77 0.53 -12.45 3.64
C LEU A 77 0.29 -10.95 3.43
N PHE A 78 1.12 -10.12 4.04
CA PHE A 78 0.92 -8.67 3.93
C PHE A 78 1.26 -8.12 2.55
N ALA A 79 2.27 -8.69 1.87
CA ALA A 79 2.57 -8.29 0.49
C ALA A 79 1.38 -8.60 -0.42
N ALA A 80 0.76 -9.74 -0.27
CA ALA A 80 -0.43 -10.10 -1.05
C ALA A 80 -1.65 -9.28 -0.64
N GLY A 81 -1.86 -9.08 0.66
CA GLY A 81 -3.01 -8.32 1.17
C GLY A 81 -2.94 -6.84 0.86
N LEU A 82 -1.76 -6.26 0.81
CA LEU A 82 -1.58 -4.85 0.48
C LEU A 82 -1.53 -4.59 -1.03
N PHE A 83 -1.39 -5.63 -1.85
CA PHE A 83 -1.30 -5.45 -3.29
C PHE A 83 -2.51 -4.72 -3.89
N PRO A 84 -3.76 -5.09 -3.55
CA PRO A 84 -4.91 -4.34 -4.05
C PRO A 84 -4.88 -2.87 -3.65
N VAL A 85 -4.42 -2.56 -2.43
CA VAL A 85 -4.29 -1.19 -1.96
C VAL A 85 -3.24 -0.45 -2.78
N THR A 86 -2.06 -1.07 -2.97
CA THR A 86 -0.97 -0.50 -3.76
C THR A 86 -1.40 -0.29 -5.21
N LEU A 87 -2.10 -1.25 -5.79
CA LEU A 87 -2.62 -1.14 -7.15
C LEU A 87 -3.59 0.04 -7.27
N ASN A 88 -4.49 0.19 -6.30
CA ASN A 88 -5.45 1.29 -6.32
C ASN A 88 -4.75 2.65 -6.18
N ILE A 89 -3.72 2.74 -5.35
CA ILE A 89 -2.92 3.96 -5.22
C ILE A 89 -2.26 4.29 -6.55
N PHE A 90 -1.66 3.31 -7.21
CA PHE A 90 -1.02 3.50 -8.51
C PHE A 90 -2.02 3.96 -9.57
N LEU A 91 -3.19 3.32 -9.63
CA LEU A 91 -4.24 3.70 -10.58
C LEU A 91 -4.79 5.10 -10.29
N PHE A 92 -4.95 5.44 -9.02
CA PHE A 92 -5.36 6.80 -8.64
C PHE A 92 -4.34 7.83 -9.15
N ASP A 93 -3.05 7.55 -8.97
CA ASP A 93 -2.00 8.46 -9.42
C ASP A 93 -1.97 8.59 -10.93
N VAL A 94 -2.20 7.49 -11.67
CA VAL A 94 -2.18 7.51 -13.13
C VAL A 94 -3.38 8.28 -13.69
N PHE A 95 -4.57 8.06 -13.13
CA PHE A 95 -5.82 8.57 -13.74
C PHE A 95 -6.34 9.85 -13.10
N LEU A 96 -6.07 10.09 -11.83
CA LEU A 96 -6.68 11.18 -11.09
C LEU A 96 -5.68 12.19 -10.54
N GLY A 97 -4.48 11.76 -10.16
CA GLY A 97 -3.54 12.67 -9.51
C GLY A 97 -2.09 12.35 -9.80
N TYR A 98 -1.61 12.71 -10.98
CA TYR A 98 -0.26 12.37 -11.42
C TYR A 98 0.86 13.04 -10.61
N GLN A 99 0.54 13.98 -9.73
CA GLN A 99 1.54 14.67 -8.91
C GLN A 99 2.36 13.73 -8.04
N LEU A 100 1.74 12.63 -7.58
CA LEU A 100 2.41 11.62 -6.76
C LEU A 100 2.71 10.34 -7.55
N LEU A 101 2.66 10.39 -8.87
CA LEU A 101 2.91 9.22 -9.71
C LEU A 101 4.25 8.54 -9.43
N PRO A 102 5.38 9.27 -9.23
CA PRO A 102 6.63 8.58 -8.89
C PRO A 102 6.53 7.72 -7.63
N LEU A 103 5.82 8.19 -6.60
CA LEU A 103 5.60 7.41 -5.39
C LEU A 103 4.75 6.17 -5.67
N GLY A 104 3.67 6.32 -6.43
CA GLY A 104 2.81 5.20 -6.80
C GLY A 104 3.56 4.13 -7.60
N VAL A 105 4.39 4.57 -8.57
CA VAL A 105 5.21 3.66 -9.35
C VAL A 105 6.20 2.91 -8.46
N ALA A 106 6.87 3.61 -7.55
CA ALA A 106 7.81 2.98 -6.62
C ALA A 106 7.12 1.94 -5.75
N MET A 107 5.94 2.26 -5.22
CA MET A 107 5.18 1.35 -4.38
C MET A 107 4.75 0.09 -5.14
N ILE A 108 4.22 0.24 -6.35
CA ILE A 108 3.76 -0.93 -7.12
C ILE A 108 4.95 -1.82 -7.52
N LEU A 109 6.08 -1.23 -7.86
CA LEU A 109 7.28 -1.99 -8.19
C LEU A 109 7.81 -2.74 -6.97
N CYS A 110 7.85 -2.11 -5.80
CA CYS A 110 8.26 -2.76 -4.56
C CYS A 110 7.32 -3.91 -4.21
N ASN A 111 6.01 -3.68 -4.32
CA ASN A 111 5.03 -4.71 -4.00
C ASN A 111 5.12 -5.89 -4.97
N ALA A 112 5.27 -5.61 -6.26
CA ALA A 112 5.44 -6.66 -7.27
C ALA A 112 6.72 -7.46 -7.03
N ALA A 113 7.81 -6.78 -6.66
CA ALA A 113 9.07 -7.44 -6.34
C ALA A 113 8.91 -8.39 -5.14
N LEU A 114 8.16 -7.97 -4.12
CA LEU A 114 7.89 -8.81 -2.96
C LEU A 114 7.04 -10.02 -3.33
N LEU A 115 6.00 -9.83 -4.15
CA LEU A 115 5.18 -10.95 -4.60
C LEU A 115 6.02 -11.97 -5.37
N TYR A 116 6.91 -11.50 -6.22
CA TYR A 116 7.81 -12.38 -6.96
C TYR A 116 8.80 -13.09 -6.04
N ALA A 117 9.40 -12.35 -5.09
CA ALA A 117 10.39 -12.90 -4.17
C ALA A 117 9.79 -14.00 -3.28
N TYR A 118 8.54 -13.83 -2.87
CA TYR A 118 7.85 -14.77 -1.99
C TYR A 118 6.87 -15.65 -2.73
N ARG A 119 7.00 -15.80 -4.04
CA ARG A 119 6.05 -16.55 -4.89
C ARG A 119 5.83 -17.98 -4.46
N ARG A 120 6.84 -18.61 -3.87
CA ARG A 120 6.74 -20.02 -3.43
C ARG A 120 5.71 -20.21 -2.32
N TYR A 121 5.43 -19.15 -1.54
CA TYR A 121 4.47 -19.23 -0.45
C TYR A 121 3.03 -19.11 -0.92
N TYR A 122 2.82 -18.69 -2.18
CA TYR A 122 1.48 -18.47 -2.73
C TYR A 122 0.97 -19.66 -3.54
N LYS A 123 1.82 -20.64 -3.82
CA LYS A 123 1.44 -21.74 -4.73
C LYS A 123 0.24 -22.53 -4.25
N PHE A 124 0.05 -22.66 -2.94
CA PHE A 124 -1.09 -23.36 -2.38
C PHE A 124 -2.40 -22.60 -2.51
N LEU A 125 -2.32 -21.28 -2.60
CA LEU A 125 -3.50 -20.43 -2.81
C LEU A 125 -4.12 -20.62 -4.19
N PHE A 126 -3.32 -21.06 -5.16
CA PHE A 126 -3.77 -21.26 -6.52
C PHE A 126 -4.24 -22.70 -6.76
N THR A 127 -4.51 -23.44 -5.71
CA THR A 127 -5.06 -24.80 -5.82
C THR A 127 -6.45 -24.73 -6.48
N VAL A 128 -6.61 -25.44 -7.62
CA VAL A 128 -7.85 -25.39 -8.39
C VAL A 128 -8.98 -26.08 -7.64
N ARG A 129 -8.68 -27.20 -6.96
CA ARG A 129 -9.69 -27.99 -6.24
C ARG A 129 -9.17 -28.29 -4.84
N PRO A 130 -9.33 -27.35 -3.90
CA PRO A 130 -8.87 -27.58 -2.54
C PRO A 130 -9.70 -28.67 -1.86
N ALA A 131 -9.03 -29.54 -1.13
CA ALA A 131 -9.67 -30.57 -0.33
C ALA A 131 -9.85 -30.06 1.10
N LEU A 132 -10.98 -30.43 1.73
CA LEU A 132 -11.25 -30.15 3.14
C LEU A 132 -11.00 -31.35 4.00
#